data_3fe33397e6bb279ed648b11a1b2735b5
#
_entry.id   3fe33397e6bb279ed648b11a1b2735b5
#
_cell.length_a   1.000
_cell.length_b   1.000
_cell.length_c   1.000
_cell.angle_alpha   90.00
_cell.angle_beta   90.00
_cell.angle_gamma   90.00
#
_symmetry.space_group_name_H-M   'P 1'
#
loop_
_entity.id
_entity.type
_entity.pdbx_description
1 polymer ?
#
loop_
_entity_poly.entity_id
_entity_poly.type
_entity_poly.pdbx_seq_one_letter_code
_entity_poly.pdbx_strand_id
1 'polypeptide(L)'
;MSEAKKPLLEVKDLKTWFPIRSGIFSKVTGQVKAVDGVSFSLGRKETLGLVGESGCGKTTVGRSILRLIEPTQGSVKFDGIDVLSTEGEQLRALRKRMQIIFQDPYGSLNPRMTVGSILSEGPHIHKMGNDKEIRERIQHLMDRCGLDPINHINRYPHEFSGGQRQRVGIARALSVDPEFIVCDEAVSALDVSIQAQIINLLLDLQDEFELSYLFIAHDLAVVEHISDRVAVMYLGK
;
A
#
# COMPACT_ATOMS: atom_id res chain seq x y z
N MET A 1 -15.61 7.75 30.42
CA MET A 1 -15.04 8.51 29.27
C MET A 1 -14.02 7.59 28.61
N SER A 2 -14.33 7.08 27.44
CA SER A 2 -13.38 6.23 26.69
C SER A 2 -12.17 7.09 26.31
N GLU A 3 -10.98 6.73 26.78
CA GLU A 3 -9.74 7.32 26.26
C GLU A 3 -9.77 7.19 24.72
N ALA A 4 -9.76 8.32 24.02
CA ALA A 4 -9.69 8.31 22.56
C ALA A 4 -8.40 7.60 22.17
N LYS A 5 -8.50 6.38 21.64
CA LYS A 5 -7.34 5.61 21.15
C LYS A 5 -6.55 6.48 20.18
N LYS A 6 -5.27 6.66 20.45
CA LYS A 6 -4.37 7.43 19.58
C LYS A 6 -4.39 6.81 18.17
N PRO A 7 -4.64 7.61 17.13
CA PRO A 7 -4.66 7.07 15.78
C PRO A 7 -3.30 6.52 15.38
N LEU A 8 -3.29 5.48 14.55
CA LEU A 8 -2.07 4.92 13.95
C LEU A 8 -1.51 5.88 12.89
N LEU A 9 -2.40 6.45 12.06
CA LEU A 9 -2.05 7.41 11.01
C LEU A 9 -2.86 8.70 11.20
N GLU A 10 -2.18 9.84 11.16
CA GLU A 10 -2.78 11.17 11.07
C GLU A 10 -2.27 11.89 9.83
N VAL A 11 -3.18 12.34 8.98
CA VAL A 11 -2.91 13.17 7.81
C VAL A 11 -3.60 14.51 8.00
N LYS A 12 -2.86 15.64 7.89
CA LYS A 12 -3.40 16.98 8.08
C LYS A 12 -2.98 17.91 6.95
N ASP A 13 -3.96 18.52 6.29
CA ASP A 13 -3.80 19.51 5.21
C ASP A 13 -2.79 19.08 4.14
N LEU A 14 -2.83 17.78 3.77
CA LEU A 14 -1.89 17.20 2.82
C LEU A 14 -2.12 17.81 1.44
N LYS A 15 -1.04 18.35 0.84
CA LYS A 15 -1.04 18.91 -0.50
C LYS A 15 0.09 18.31 -1.32
N THR A 16 -0.24 17.85 -2.52
CA THR A 16 0.74 17.35 -3.48
C THR A 16 0.44 17.93 -4.84
N TRP A 17 1.28 18.87 -5.28
CA TRP A 17 1.13 19.63 -6.49
C TRP A 17 2.27 19.31 -7.45
N PHE A 18 1.93 19.05 -8.70
CA PHE A 18 2.89 18.76 -9.76
C PHE A 18 3.09 19.98 -10.65
N PRO A 19 4.34 20.44 -10.88
CA PRO A 19 4.61 21.58 -11.74
C PRO A 19 4.31 21.24 -13.21
N ILE A 20 3.54 22.12 -13.88
CA ILE A 20 3.39 22.11 -15.34
C ILE A 20 4.58 22.87 -15.92
N ARG A 21 5.40 22.21 -16.74
CA ARG A 21 6.54 22.83 -17.41
C ARG A 21 6.24 22.99 -18.89
N SER A 22 6.58 24.16 -19.45
CA SER A 22 6.35 24.49 -20.85
C SER A 22 7.57 25.15 -21.48
N GLY A 23 7.70 24.96 -22.81
CA GLY A 23 8.77 25.55 -23.62
C GLY A 23 10.10 24.81 -23.53
N ILE A 24 11.06 25.21 -24.41
CA ILE A 24 12.39 24.60 -24.56
C ILE A 24 13.21 24.70 -23.24
N PHE A 25 12.97 25.71 -22.44
CA PHE A 25 13.65 25.95 -21.16
C PHE A 25 12.92 25.34 -19.95
N SER A 26 11.90 24.47 -20.15
CA SER A 26 11.15 23.80 -19.07
C SER A 26 10.66 24.75 -17.97
N LYS A 27 10.23 25.98 -18.34
CA LYS A 27 9.76 26.99 -17.37
C LYS A 27 8.43 26.51 -16.74
N VAL A 28 8.32 26.64 -15.41
CA VAL A 28 7.07 26.32 -14.69
C VAL A 28 6.03 27.37 -15.04
N THR A 29 4.93 26.94 -15.67
CA THR A 29 3.82 27.79 -16.13
C THR A 29 2.54 27.60 -15.32
N GLY A 30 2.47 26.56 -14.47
CA GLY A 30 1.31 26.26 -13.63
C GLY A 30 1.58 25.07 -12.73
N GLN A 31 0.53 24.64 -12.01
CA GLN A 31 0.59 23.48 -11.14
C GLN A 31 -0.69 22.64 -11.26
N VAL A 32 -0.56 21.33 -11.32
CA VAL A 32 -1.68 20.39 -11.14
C VAL A 32 -1.78 20.07 -9.65
N LYS A 33 -2.87 20.47 -9.03
CA LYS A 33 -3.15 20.23 -7.61
C LYS A 33 -3.80 18.85 -7.44
N ALA A 34 -3.01 17.79 -7.52
CA ALA A 34 -3.52 16.42 -7.43
C ALA A 34 -4.11 16.10 -6.05
N VAL A 35 -3.53 16.66 -4.99
CA VAL A 35 -4.06 16.65 -3.62
C VAL A 35 -3.99 18.08 -3.09
N ASP A 36 -5.08 18.60 -2.56
CA ASP A 36 -5.19 20.02 -2.16
C ASP A 36 -5.95 20.18 -0.84
N GLY A 37 -5.34 19.75 0.27
CA GLY A 37 -5.85 19.96 1.63
C GLY A 37 -6.60 18.75 2.23
N VAL A 38 -6.17 17.53 1.90
CA VAL A 38 -6.79 16.30 2.43
C VAL A 38 -6.36 16.08 3.90
N SER A 39 -7.36 15.78 4.77
CA SER A 39 -7.13 15.51 6.18
C SER A 39 -7.99 14.34 6.66
N PHE A 40 -7.39 13.36 7.32
CA PHE A 40 -8.07 12.24 7.96
C PHE A 40 -7.18 11.56 9.00
N SER A 41 -7.78 10.66 9.76
CA SER A 41 -7.06 9.77 10.67
C SER A 41 -7.51 8.33 10.47
N LEU A 42 -6.61 7.38 10.79
CA LEU A 42 -6.84 5.95 10.75
C LEU A 42 -6.42 5.33 12.07
N GLY A 43 -7.28 4.51 12.66
CA GLY A 43 -7.00 3.74 13.87
C GLY A 43 -6.17 2.48 13.59
N ARG A 44 -5.80 1.78 14.66
CA ARG A 44 -5.22 0.42 14.54
C ARG A 44 -6.31 -0.58 14.20
N LYS A 45 -6.01 -1.54 13.32
CA LYS A 45 -6.93 -2.57 12.84
C LYS A 45 -8.19 -1.97 12.16
N GLU A 46 -8.08 -0.77 11.63
CA GLU A 46 -9.13 -0.07 10.92
C GLU A 46 -8.85 -0.08 9.42
N THR A 47 -9.90 -0.25 8.62
CA THR A 47 -9.87 -0.02 7.18
C THR A 47 -10.59 1.28 6.85
N LEU A 48 -9.86 2.25 6.31
CA LEU A 48 -10.42 3.45 5.71
C LEU A 48 -10.49 3.28 4.19
N GLY A 49 -11.69 3.22 3.65
CA GLY A 49 -11.93 3.26 2.21
C GLY A 49 -11.78 4.68 1.66
N LEU A 50 -10.98 4.86 0.62
CA LEU A 50 -10.85 6.13 -0.09
C LEU A 50 -11.39 5.96 -1.51
N VAL A 51 -12.55 6.58 -1.78
CA VAL A 51 -13.26 6.48 -3.05
C VAL A 51 -13.31 7.82 -3.78
N GLY A 52 -13.57 7.78 -5.07
CA GLY A 52 -13.73 8.96 -5.93
C GLY A 52 -13.46 8.64 -7.40
N GLU A 53 -13.71 9.58 -8.28
CA GLU A 53 -13.51 9.42 -9.70
C GLU A 53 -12.06 9.10 -10.08
N SER A 54 -11.86 8.47 -11.25
CA SER A 54 -10.51 8.24 -11.76
C SER A 54 -9.79 9.58 -11.96
N GLY A 55 -8.53 9.66 -11.52
CA GLY A 55 -7.73 10.88 -11.62
C GLY A 55 -8.00 11.93 -10.54
N CYS A 56 -8.91 11.73 -9.58
CA CYS A 56 -9.16 12.70 -8.51
C CYS A 56 -8.05 12.84 -7.45
N GLY A 57 -6.98 12.00 -7.50
CA GLY A 57 -5.82 12.12 -6.63
C GLY A 57 -5.62 11.01 -5.59
N LYS A 58 -6.47 9.98 -5.53
CA LYS A 58 -6.42 8.89 -4.51
C LYS A 58 -5.06 8.21 -4.43
N THR A 59 -4.54 7.72 -5.55
CA THR A 59 -3.20 7.12 -5.64
C THR A 59 -2.11 8.09 -5.18
N THR A 60 -2.25 9.37 -5.48
CA THR A 60 -1.31 10.40 -5.03
C THR A 60 -1.36 10.56 -3.50
N VAL A 61 -2.53 10.50 -2.86
CA VAL A 61 -2.66 10.50 -1.39
C VAL A 61 -1.89 9.33 -0.79
N GLY A 62 -2.17 8.09 -1.24
CA GLY A 62 -1.49 6.90 -0.73
C GLY A 62 0.04 6.96 -0.87
N ARG A 63 0.52 7.36 -2.06
CA ARG A 63 1.96 7.48 -2.32
C ARG A 63 2.62 8.63 -1.55
N SER A 64 1.91 9.72 -1.29
CA SER A 64 2.40 10.83 -0.48
C SER A 64 2.51 10.47 0.99
N ILE A 65 1.57 9.70 1.54
CA ILE A 65 1.61 9.18 2.91
C ILE A 65 2.85 8.30 3.13
N LEU A 66 3.17 7.45 2.16
CA LEU A 66 4.37 6.59 2.20
C LEU A 66 5.65 7.34 1.82
N ARG A 67 5.54 8.62 1.50
CA ARG A 67 6.64 9.45 0.99
C ARG A 67 7.37 8.80 -0.20
N LEU A 68 6.58 8.15 -1.08
CA LEU A 68 7.02 7.75 -2.42
C LEU A 68 6.93 8.92 -3.40
N ILE A 69 6.05 9.87 -3.11
CA ILE A 69 5.95 11.18 -3.72
C ILE A 69 6.07 12.19 -2.60
N GLU A 70 6.99 13.16 -2.73
CA GLU A 70 7.19 14.20 -1.72
C GLU A 70 6.01 15.18 -1.75
N PRO A 71 5.26 15.34 -0.64
CA PRO A 71 4.18 16.32 -0.55
C PRO A 71 4.72 17.75 -0.65
N THR A 72 3.88 18.65 -1.18
CA THR A 72 4.19 20.09 -1.25
C THR A 72 4.00 20.77 0.11
N GLN A 73 2.96 20.36 0.86
CA GLN A 73 2.62 20.91 2.19
C GLN A 73 1.82 19.87 2.98
N GLY A 74 1.61 20.16 4.26
CA GLY A 74 0.84 19.34 5.19
C GLY A 74 1.71 18.54 6.14
N SER A 75 1.10 17.63 6.89
CA SER A 75 1.79 16.71 7.79
C SER A 75 1.23 15.31 7.73
N VAL A 76 2.10 14.32 7.87
CA VAL A 76 1.77 12.90 7.97
C VAL A 76 2.46 12.34 9.21
N LYS A 77 1.68 11.89 10.18
CA LYS A 77 2.22 11.22 11.37
C LYS A 77 1.79 9.77 11.39
N PHE A 78 2.76 8.89 11.52
CA PHE A 78 2.55 7.46 11.70
C PHE A 78 3.01 7.04 13.10
N ASP A 79 2.09 6.55 13.90
CA ASP A 79 2.32 6.22 15.34
C ASP A 79 2.93 7.38 16.14
N GLY A 80 2.57 8.61 15.76
CA GLY A 80 3.07 9.85 16.33
C GLY A 80 4.41 10.35 15.78
N ILE A 81 5.07 9.59 14.90
CA ILE A 81 6.32 9.98 14.24
C ILE A 81 5.97 10.75 12.96
N ASP A 82 6.59 11.91 12.77
CA ASP A 82 6.42 12.70 11.54
C ASP A 82 7.18 12.05 10.38
N VAL A 83 6.42 11.50 9.42
CA VAL A 83 6.96 10.78 8.25
C VAL A 83 7.73 11.73 7.32
N LEU A 84 7.28 12.98 7.20
CA LEU A 84 7.83 13.93 6.23
C LEU A 84 9.17 14.52 6.67
N SER A 85 9.41 14.62 7.99
CA SER A 85 10.68 15.12 8.55
C SER A 85 11.69 14.01 8.85
N THR A 86 11.27 12.74 8.76
CA THR A 86 12.14 11.59 9.07
C THR A 86 13.05 11.23 7.91
N GLU A 87 14.33 10.91 8.17
CA GLU A 87 15.33 10.61 7.14
C GLU A 87 16.16 9.35 7.45
N GLY A 88 16.91 8.88 6.46
CA GLY A 88 17.91 7.82 6.61
C GLY A 88 17.35 6.51 7.17
N GLU A 89 17.99 5.97 8.19
CA GLU A 89 17.62 4.68 8.82
C GLU A 89 16.24 4.74 9.51
N GLN A 90 15.84 5.90 10.04
CA GLN A 90 14.53 6.06 10.66
C GLN A 90 13.41 5.99 9.60
N LEU A 91 13.60 6.60 8.43
CA LEU A 91 12.64 6.50 7.32
C LEU A 91 12.58 5.05 6.79
N ARG A 92 13.73 4.36 6.71
CA ARG A 92 13.78 2.94 6.35
C ARG A 92 12.99 2.08 7.34
N ALA A 93 13.11 2.34 8.64
CA ALA A 93 12.35 1.64 9.68
C ALA A 93 10.84 1.92 9.59
N LEU A 94 10.42 3.17 9.30
CA LEU A 94 9.02 3.51 9.03
C LEU A 94 8.48 2.78 7.80
N ARG A 95 9.23 2.77 6.70
CA ARG A 95 8.82 2.07 5.47
C ARG A 95 8.66 0.57 5.65
N LYS A 96 9.38 -0.06 6.59
CA LYS A 96 9.13 -1.44 6.99
C LYS A 96 7.71 -1.62 7.56
N ARG A 97 7.26 -0.67 8.39
CA ARG A 97 5.94 -0.71 9.05
C ARG A 97 4.80 -0.25 8.14
N MET A 98 5.10 0.47 7.05
CA MET A 98 4.12 1.03 6.11
C MET A 98 4.40 0.50 4.71
N GLN A 99 3.52 -0.30 4.17
CA GLN A 99 3.70 -0.95 2.87
C GLN A 99 2.62 -0.56 1.87
N ILE A 100 2.79 -0.98 0.61
CA ILE A 100 1.83 -0.74 -0.47
C ILE A 100 1.61 -2.00 -1.30
N ILE A 101 0.33 -2.25 -1.62
CA ILE A 101 -0.08 -3.20 -2.64
C ILE A 101 -0.51 -2.37 -3.85
N PHE A 102 0.17 -2.56 -4.98
CA PHE A 102 -0.02 -1.75 -6.18
C PHE A 102 -1.20 -2.23 -7.03
N GLN A 103 -1.75 -1.30 -7.82
CA GLN A 103 -2.81 -1.53 -8.79
C GLN A 103 -2.43 -2.54 -9.88
N ASP A 104 -1.21 -2.40 -10.44
CA ASP A 104 -0.70 -3.29 -11.48
C ASP A 104 0.22 -4.34 -10.86
N PRO A 105 -0.26 -5.59 -10.69
CA PRO A 105 0.56 -6.65 -10.14
C PRO A 105 1.69 -7.08 -11.09
N TYR A 106 1.55 -6.82 -12.39
CA TYR A 106 2.59 -7.14 -13.37
C TYR A 106 3.76 -6.16 -13.30
N GLY A 107 3.47 -4.86 -13.37
CA GLY A 107 4.49 -3.81 -13.31
C GLY A 107 5.15 -3.66 -11.94
N SER A 108 4.52 -4.18 -10.88
CA SER A 108 5.04 -4.07 -9.52
C SER A 108 6.08 -5.14 -9.15
N LEU A 109 6.17 -6.25 -9.89
CA LEU A 109 7.09 -7.36 -9.65
C LEU A 109 8.23 -7.35 -10.66
N ASN A 110 9.46 -7.53 -10.21
CA ASN A 110 10.60 -7.64 -11.12
C ASN A 110 10.51 -8.94 -11.94
N PRO A 111 10.30 -8.89 -13.28
CA PRO A 111 10.08 -10.09 -14.08
C PRO A 111 11.30 -11.00 -14.22
N ARG A 112 12.48 -10.52 -13.79
CA ARG A 112 13.74 -11.28 -13.81
C ARG A 112 14.07 -11.99 -12.51
N MET A 113 13.25 -11.82 -11.48
CA MET A 113 13.43 -12.45 -10.19
C MET A 113 12.38 -13.55 -9.98
N THR A 114 12.76 -14.61 -9.28
CA THR A 114 11.79 -15.63 -8.83
C THR A 114 10.93 -15.08 -7.71
N VAL A 115 9.75 -15.66 -7.49
CA VAL A 115 8.85 -15.29 -6.40
C VAL A 115 9.56 -15.35 -5.06
N GLY A 116 10.32 -16.41 -4.78
CA GLY A 116 11.10 -16.51 -3.54
C GLY A 116 12.11 -15.37 -3.38
N SER A 117 12.79 -14.96 -4.46
CA SER A 117 13.72 -13.82 -4.42
C SER A 117 13.01 -12.49 -4.17
N ILE A 118 11.84 -12.27 -4.81
CA ILE A 118 11.02 -11.08 -4.61
C ILE A 118 10.55 -10.96 -3.16
N LEU A 119 10.07 -12.06 -2.58
CA LEU A 119 9.53 -12.07 -1.22
C LEU A 119 10.64 -11.95 -0.17
N SER A 120 11.87 -12.44 -0.44
CA SER A 120 13.00 -12.39 0.49
C SER A 120 13.74 -11.05 0.49
N GLU A 121 13.57 -10.24 -0.53
CA GLU A 121 14.30 -8.97 -0.67
C GLU A 121 14.09 -8.03 0.54
N GLY A 122 12.84 -7.79 0.91
CA GLY A 122 12.49 -6.96 2.06
C GLY A 122 13.08 -7.48 3.38
N PRO A 123 12.85 -8.74 3.76
CA PRO A 123 13.45 -9.35 4.93
C PRO A 123 14.99 -9.28 4.98
N HIS A 124 15.69 -9.48 3.86
CA HIS A 124 17.14 -9.32 3.80
C HIS A 124 17.59 -7.87 4.02
N ILE A 125 16.94 -6.90 3.35
CA ILE A 125 17.22 -5.47 3.52
C ILE A 125 17.06 -5.03 4.97
N HIS A 126 16.03 -5.56 5.66
CA HIS A 126 15.73 -5.22 7.06
C HIS A 126 16.37 -6.17 8.09
N LYS A 127 17.23 -7.08 7.65
CA LYS A 127 17.98 -8.04 8.51
C LYS A 127 17.07 -8.81 9.48
N MET A 128 15.96 -9.36 8.95
CA MET A 128 14.90 -9.99 9.74
C MET A 128 15.20 -11.46 10.12
N GLY A 129 16.42 -11.90 10.04
CA GLY A 129 16.84 -13.27 10.37
C GLY A 129 17.90 -13.79 9.40
N ASN A 130 18.27 -15.05 9.58
CA ASN A 130 19.15 -15.77 8.65
C ASN A 130 18.35 -16.32 7.46
N ASP A 131 19.04 -16.84 6.43
CA ASP A 131 18.41 -17.31 5.19
C ASP A 131 17.36 -18.41 5.42
N LYS A 132 17.58 -19.28 6.43
CA LYS A 132 16.64 -20.35 6.77
C LYS A 132 15.35 -19.77 7.37
N GLU A 133 15.47 -18.87 8.33
CA GLU A 133 14.34 -18.20 8.99
C GLU A 133 13.53 -17.37 7.98
N ILE A 134 14.21 -16.63 7.09
CA ILE A 134 13.57 -15.87 6.02
C ILE A 134 12.82 -16.82 5.08
N ARG A 135 13.41 -17.94 4.70
CA ARG A 135 12.77 -18.92 3.81
C ARG A 135 11.52 -19.54 4.44
N GLU A 136 11.59 -19.94 5.71
CA GLU A 136 10.44 -20.50 6.44
C GLU A 136 9.31 -19.49 6.54
N ARG A 137 9.64 -18.22 6.84
CA ARG A 137 8.69 -17.10 6.84
C ARG A 137 8.01 -16.92 5.50
N ILE A 138 8.76 -16.90 4.39
CA ILE A 138 8.23 -16.72 3.05
C ILE A 138 7.30 -17.87 2.68
N GLN A 139 7.68 -19.10 2.98
CA GLN A 139 6.85 -20.28 2.72
C GLN A 139 5.52 -20.19 3.48
N HIS A 140 5.55 -19.77 4.75
CA HIS A 140 4.35 -19.52 5.53
C HIS A 140 3.47 -18.45 4.90
N LEU A 141 4.02 -17.29 4.53
CA LEU A 141 3.26 -16.21 3.89
C LEU A 141 2.69 -16.60 2.52
N MET A 142 3.42 -17.40 1.73
CA MET A 142 2.91 -17.93 0.48
C MET A 142 1.67 -18.79 0.72
N ASP A 143 1.72 -19.71 1.69
CA ASP A 143 0.60 -20.55 2.07
C ASP A 143 -0.60 -19.71 2.52
N ARG A 144 -0.38 -18.73 3.41
CA ARG A 144 -1.44 -17.81 3.87
C ARG A 144 -2.07 -17.01 2.74
N CYS A 145 -1.29 -16.65 1.72
CA CYS A 145 -1.79 -15.96 0.52
C CYS A 145 -2.41 -16.93 -0.53
N GLY A 146 -2.51 -18.24 -0.23
CA GLY A 146 -3.06 -19.24 -1.15
C GLY A 146 -2.16 -19.52 -2.35
N LEU A 147 -0.83 -19.45 -2.16
CA LEU A 147 0.18 -19.83 -3.12
C LEU A 147 0.85 -21.14 -2.65
N ASP A 148 1.19 -22.03 -3.57
CA ASP A 148 1.93 -23.25 -3.25
C ASP A 148 3.39 -22.91 -2.93
N PRO A 149 3.87 -23.04 -1.67
CA PRO A 149 5.21 -22.64 -1.30
C PRO A 149 6.31 -23.55 -1.87
N ILE A 150 5.96 -24.77 -2.32
CA ILE A 150 6.92 -25.73 -2.89
C ILE A 150 7.09 -25.49 -4.38
N ASN A 151 5.96 -25.43 -5.11
CA ASN A 151 5.96 -25.38 -6.57
C ASN A 151 6.09 -23.96 -7.12
N HIS A 152 5.69 -22.92 -6.36
CA HIS A 152 5.65 -21.55 -6.84
C HIS A 152 6.89 -20.72 -6.47
N ILE A 153 7.67 -21.10 -5.44
CA ILE A 153 8.78 -20.29 -4.91
C ILE A 153 9.87 -19.99 -5.94
N ASN A 154 10.14 -20.93 -6.85
CA ASN A 154 11.17 -20.83 -7.89
C ASN A 154 10.63 -20.32 -9.24
N ARG A 155 9.33 -20.06 -9.36
CA ARG A 155 8.72 -19.54 -10.60
C ARG A 155 8.90 -18.03 -10.73
N TYR A 156 8.83 -17.58 -11.96
CA TYR A 156 8.88 -16.16 -12.31
C TYR A 156 7.46 -15.56 -12.40
N PRO A 157 7.29 -14.23 -12.20
CA PRO A 157 5.99 -13.58 -12.24
C PRO A 157 5.17 -13.84 -13.51
N HIS A 158 5.81 -13.97 -14.66
CA HIS A 158 5.12 -14.23 -15.93
C HIS A 158 4.45 -15.61 -16.02
N GLU A 159 4.82 -16.56 -15.15
CA GLU A 159 4.23 -17.91 -15.09
C GLU A 159 2.96 -17.98 -14.25
N PHE A 160 2.50 -16.85 -13.71
CA PHE A 160 1.32 -16.75 -12.82
C PHE A 160 0.14 -16.06 -13.50
N SER A 161 -1.09 -16.44 -13.11
CA SER A 161 -2.30 -15.68 -13.46
C SER A 161 -2.30 -14.30 -12.80
N GLY A 162 -3.18 -13.37 -13.25
CA GLY A 162 -3.34 -12.05 -12.65
C GLY A 162 -3.62 -12.11 -11.14
N GLY A 163 -4.56 -12.95 -10.72
CA GLY A 163 -4.90 -13.13 -9.31
C GLY A 163 -3.75 -13.75 -8.49
N GLN A 164 -2.99 -14.68 -9.07
CA GLN A 164 -1.80 -15.23 -8.39
C GLN A 164 -0.69 -14.18 -8.24
N ARG A 165 -0.45 -13.34 -9.25
CA ARG A 165 0.51 -12.21 -9.14
C ARG A 165 0.09 -11.24 -8.05
N GLN A 166 -1.21 -10.96 -7.93
CA GLN A 166 -1.71 -10.10 -6.86
C GLN A 166 -1.45 -10.71 -5.49
N ARG A 167 -1.66 -12.04 -5.33
CA ARG A 167 -1.31 -12.77 -4.10
C ARG A 167 0.20 -12.70 -3.78
N VAL A 168 1.08 -12.75 -4.80
CA VAL A 168 2.52 -12.51 -4.62
C VAL A 168 2.79 -11.07 -4.16
N GLY A 169 2.11 -10.07 -4.73
CA GLY A 169 2.20 -8.67 -4.29
C GLY A 169 1.77 -8.46 -2.84
N ILE A 170 0.70 -9.14 -2.42
CA ILE A 170 0.22 -9.15 -1.02
C ILE A 170 1.26 -9.80 -0.11
N ALA A 171 1.75 -11.00 -0.45
CA ALA A 171 2.77 -11.71 0.32
C ALA A 171 4.06 -10.88 0.45
N ARG A 172 4.45 -10.14 -0.60
CA ARG A 172 5.59 -9.23 -0.56
C ARG A 172 5.39 -8.09 0.44
N ALA A 173 4.22 -7.45 0.44
CA ALA A 173 3.92 -6.40 1.40
C ALA A 173 3.98 -6.93 2.84
N LEU A 174 3.49 -8.14 3.09
CA LEU A 174 3.49 -8.79 4.41
C LEU A 174 4.87 -9.28 4.84
N SER A 175 5.81 -9.47 3.92
CA SER A 175 7.11 -10.11 4.21
C SER A 175 7.94 -9.40 5.27
N VAL A 176 7.68 -8.11 5.50
CA VAL A 176 8.41 -7.25 6.43
C VAL A 176 7.65 -6.91 7.73
N ASP A 177 6.54 -7.58 8.06
CA ASP A 177 5.67 -7.32 9.22
C ASP A 177 5.17 -5.87 9.29
N PRO A 178 4.37 -5.42 8.31
CA PRO A 178 3.82 -4.08 8.34
C PRO A 178 2.69 -3.97 9.38
N GLU A 179 2.41 -2.75 9.83
CA GLU A 179 1.23 -2.39 10.63
C GLU A 179 0.17 -1.68 9.79
N PHE A 180 0.60 -1.09 8.67
CA PHE A 180 -0.24 -0.32 7.76
C PHE A 180 0.07 -0.64 6.31
N ILE A 181 -0.97 -0.83 5.51
CA ILE A 181 -0.84 -1.09 4.07
C ILE A 181 -1.76 -0.16 3.29
N VAL A 182 -1.21 0.52 2.29
CA VAL A 182 -2.00 1.19 1.26
C VAL A 182 -2.35 0.17 0.18
N CYS A 183 -3.63 -0.13 0.00
CA CYS A 183 -4.13 -0.95 -1.10
C CYS A 183 -4.53 -0.01 -2.26
N ASP A 184 -3.60 0.26 -3.19
CA ASP A 184 -3.80 1.20 -4.30
C ASP A 184 -4.49 0.47 -5.46
N GLU A 185 -5.84 0.52 -5.50
CA GLU A 185 -6.69 -0.19 -6.48
C GLU A 185 -6.33 -1.68 -6.67
N ALA A 186 -6.04 -2.35 -5.55
CA ALA A 186 -5.45 -3.69 -5.52
C ALA A 186 -6.27 -4.81 -6.20
N VAL A 187 -7.52 -4.54 -6.56
CA VAL A 187 -8.42 -5.53 -7.22
C VAL A 187 -8.97 -5.06 -8.57
N SER A 188 -8.71 -3.81 -8.98
CA SER A 188 -9.36 -3.18 -10.15
C SER A 188 -9.06 -3.87 -11.49
N ALA A 189 -7.90 -4.53 -11.61
CA ALA A 189 -7.47 -5.22 -12.83
C ALA A 189 -7.85 -6.71 -12.87
N LEU A 190 -8.68 -7.19 -11.94
CA LEU A 190 -9.04 -8.60 -11.79
C LEU A 190 -10.51 -8.85 -12.13
N ASP A 191 -10.82 -10.07 -12.55
CA ASP A 191 -12.21 -10.52 -12.74
C ASP A 191 -12.97 -10.51 -11.41
N VAL A 192 -14.29 -10.27 -11.45
CA VAL A 192 -15.16 -10.12 -10.28
C VAL A 192 -15.02 -11.27 -9.26
N SER A 193 -14.94 -12.51 -9.74
CA SER A 193 -14.77 -13.68 -8.86
C SER A 193 -13.42 -13.70 -8.15
N ILE A 194 -12.37 -13.25 -8.80
CA ILE A 194 -11.02 -13.13 -8.23
C ILE A 194 -10.94 -11.92 -7.29
N GLN A 195 -11.62 -10.80 -7.62
CA GLN A 195 -11.73 -9.65 -6.73
C GLN A 195 -12.29 -10.07 -5.36
N ALA A 196 -13.42 -10.78 -5.34
CA ALA A 196 -14.02 -11.27 -4.09
C ALA A 196 -13.07 -12.15 -3.27
N GLN A 197 -12.31 -13.03 -3.93
CA GLN A 197 -11.32 -13.87 -3.26
C GLN A 197 -10.17 -13.05 -2.65
N ILE A 198 -9.69 -12.00 -3.35
CA ILE A 198 -8.62 -11.14 -2.83
C ILE A 198 -9.13 -10.26 -1.67
N ILE A 199 -10.37 -9.78 -1.74
CA ILE A 199 -10.97 -9.00 -0.65
C ILE A 199 -11.10 -9.85 0.62
N ASN A 200 -11.64 -11.07 0.50
CA ASN A 200 -11.73 -11.99 1.64
C ASN A 200 -10.34 -12.33 2.19
N LEU A 201 -9.36 -12.57 1.32
CA LEU A 201 -7.97 -12.76 1.75
C LEU A 201 -7.44 -11.57 2.54
N LEU A 202 -7.70 -10.33 2.10
CA LEU A 202 -7.24 -9.13 2.83
C LEU A 202 -7.92 -8.99 4.20
N LEU A 203 -9.20 -9.35 4.32
CA LEU A 203 -9.91 -9.38 5.59
C LEU A 203 -9.32 -10.43 6.55
N ASP A 204 -9.11 -11.67 6.07
CA ASP A 204 -8.49 -12.73 6.86
C ASP A 204 -7.07 -12.32 7.35
N LEU A 205 -6.27 -11.70 6.47
CA LEU A 205 -4.93 -11.23 6.79
C LEU A 205 -4.97 -10.03 7.76
N GLN A 206 -5.98 -9.16 7.68
CA GLN A 206 -6.18 -8.07 8.62
C GLN A 206 -6.37 -8.59 10.04
N ASP A 207 -7.23 -9.57 10.21
CA ASP A 207 -7.52 -10.18 11.51
C ASP A 207 -6.30 -10.92 12.07
N GLU A 208 -5.61 -11.69 11.22
CA GLU A 208 -4.47 -12.52 11.64
C GLU A 208 -3.23 -11.69 12.00
N PHE A 209 -2.90 -10.68 11.18
CA PHE A 209 -1.69 -9.86 11.33
C PHE A 209 -1.97 -8.48 11.98
N GLU A 210 -3.20 -8.24 12.42
CA GLU A 210 -3.62 -6.98 13.07
C GLU A 210 -3.38 -5.73 12.21
N LEU A 211 -3.59 -5.83 10.91
CA LEU A 211 -3.27 -4.80 9.92
C LEU A 211 -4.28 -3.65 9.94
N SER A 212 -3.81 -2.48 9.51
CA SER A 212 -4.67 -1.34 9.19
C SER A 212 -4.53 -1.01 7.70
N TYR A 213 -5.65 -0.71 7.02
CA TYR A 213 -5.64 -0.47 5.59
C TYR A 213 -6.11 0.95 5.23
N LEU A 214 -5.43 1.58 4.27
CA LEU A 214 -6.02 2.61 3.41
C LEU A 214 -6.39 1.93 2.10
N PHE A 215 -7.67 1.62 1.92
CA PHE A 215 -8.17 0.90 0.76
C PHE A 215 -8.68 1.88 -0.30
N ILE A 216 -7.91 2.05 -1.37
CA ILE A 216 -8.23 2.93 -2.49
C ILE A 216 -8.94 2.11 -3.56
N ALA A 217 -10.14 2.53 -3.93
CA ALA A 217 -10.90 1.94 -5.04
C ALA A 217 -11.80 2.97 -5.71
N HIS A 218 -12.34 2.61 -6.87
CA HIS A 218 -13.35 3.39 -7.57
C HIS A 218 -14.74 2.72 -7.47
N ASP A 219 -14.81 1.46 -7.05
CA ASP A 219 -16.05 0.71 -6.86
C ASP A 219 -16.50 0.79 -5.40
N LEU A 220 -17.68 1.41 -5.18
CA LEU A 220 -18.26 1.60 -3.85
C LEU A 220 -18.68 0.27 -3.21
N ALA A 221 -19.16 -0.71 -3.98
CA ALA A 221 -19.58 -1.99 -3.43
C ALA A 221 -18.41 -2.77 -2.83
N VAL A 222 -17.24 -2.68 -3.46
CA VAL A 222 -16.01 -3.28 -2.94
C VAL A 222 -15.60 -2.60 -1.64
N VAL A 223 -15.65 -1.26 -1.61
CA VAL A 223 -15.21 -0.48 -0.44
C VAL A 223 -16.16 -0.67 0.74
N GLU A 224 -17.47 -0.71 0.52
CA GLU A 224 -18.47 -0.97 1.56
C GLU A 224 -18.24 -2.31 2.25
N HIS A 225 -17.78 -3.31 1.51
CA HIS A 225 -17.55 -4.65 2.05
C HIS A 225 -16.32 -4.76 2.95
N ILE A 226 -15.24 -3.99 2.67
CA ILE A 226 -13.97 -4.11 3.39
C ILE A 226 -13.71 -2.98 4.39
N SER A 227 -14.46 -1.86 4.34
CA SER A 227 -14.09 -0.66 5.07
C SER A 227 -14.97 -0.40 6.27
N ASP A 228 -14.35 -0.02 7.39
CA ASP A 228 -15.05 0.47 8.60
C ASP A 228 -15.59 1.88 8.40
N ARG A 229 -14.86 2.70 7.63
CA ARG A 229 -15.21 4.09 7.29
C ARG A 229 -14.83 4.38 5.85
N VAL A 230 -15.57 5.29 5.23
CA VAL A 230 -15.34 5.72 3.86
C VAL A 230 -15.09 7.23 3.81
N ALA A 231 -14.04 7.62 3.10
CA ALA A 231 -13.75 8.99 2.70
C ALA A 231 -13.96 9.14 1.19
N VAL A 232 -14.67 10.19 0.79
CA VAL A 232 -14.92 10.49 -0.63
C VAL A 232 -14.01 11.62 -1.07
N MET A 233 -13.24 11.38 -2.13
CA MET A 233 -12.33 12.36 -2.70
C MET A 233 -12.85 12.89 -4.03
N TYR A 234 -12.88 14.22 -4.17
CA TYR A 234 -13.32 14.91 -5.38
C TYR A 234 -12.36 16.05 -5.72
N LEU A 235 -11.83 16.06 -6.96
CA LEU A 235 -10.92 17.09 -7.49
C LEU A 235 -9.78 17.48 -6.51
N GLY A 236 -9.12 16.50 -5.93
CA GLY A 236 -7.97 16.72 -5.02
C GLY A 236 -8.33 17.01 -3.56
N LYS A 237 -9.61 16.99 -3.20
CA LYS A 237 -10.12 17.31 -1.85
C LYS A 237 -10.95 16.19 -1.29
#